data_9a3cecc46649afec756ead959ed9d264
#
_entry.id   9a3cecc46649afec756ead959ed9d264
#
_cell.length_a   1.000
_cell.length_b   1.000
_cell.length_c   1.000
_cell.angle_alpha   90.00
_cell.angle_beta   90.00
_cell.angle_gamma   90.00
#
_symmetry.space_group_name_H-M   'P 1'
#
loop_
_entity.id
_entity.type
_entity.pdbx_description
1 polymer ?
#
loop_
_entity_poly.entity_id
_entity_poly.type
_entity_poly.pdbx_seq_one_letter_code
_entity_poly.pdbx_strand_id
1 'polypeptide(L)'
;MATLLQLCQPFDHAVMAAIQQLSGAMMDKIMLVFTFLGEETFAILLLIAVYWCWDKRIGEYLLFSLYTAMSLNGLLKDIICRPRPFLNDEFSDLRYVKVKGLLVDTEHLSSSWSFPSGHSQTAGSIYGSLINGRKLGIKVCGIAVILLVMLSRVYLGVHYPTDTIMCA
;
A
#
# COMPACT_ATOMS: atom_id res chain seq x y z
N MET A 1 -7.86 -19.22 7.21
CA MET A 1 -7.23 -17.91 6.99
C MET A 1 -8.08 -16.75 7.52
N ALA A 2 -9.40 -16.72 7.26
CA ALA A 2 -10.30 -15.72 7.86
C ALA A 2 -10.21 -15.66 9.40
N THR A 3 -10.16 -16.80 10.08
CA THR A 3 -10.03 -16.89 11.54
C THR A 3 -8.72 -16.28 12.08
N LEU A 4 -7.61 -16.44 11.38
CA LEU A 4 -6.32 -15.84 11.76
C LEU A 4 -6.35 -14.31 11.64
N LEU A 5 -6.97 -13.78 10.58
CA LEU A 5 -7.12 -12.34 10.39
C LEU A 5 -8.07 -11.71 11.43
N GLN A 6 -9.07 -12.47 11.88
CA GLN A 6 -9.94 -12.05 13.00
C GLN A 6 -9.17 -11.99 14.33
N LEU A 7 -8.28 -12.94 14.59
CA LEU A 7 -7.43 -12.92 15.80
C LEU A 7 -6.48 -11.72 15.83
N CYS A 8 -6.14 -11.13 14.68
CA CYS A 8 -5.29 -9.95 14.60
C CYS A 8 -6.05 -8.63 14.78
N GLN A 9 -7.39 -8.62 14.81
CA GLN A 9 -8.20 -7.41 14.92
C GLN A 9 -7.84 -6.51 16.13
N PRO A 10 -7.62 -7.03 17.35
CA PRO A 10 -7.24 -6.18 18.48
C PRO A 10 -5.89 -5.49 18.28
N PHE A 11 -4.93 -6.18 17.64
CA PHE A 11 -3.64 -5.60 17.27
C PHE A 11 -3.81 -4.53 16.19
N ASP A 12 -4.56 -4.83 15.13
CA ASP A 12 -4.83 -3.91 14.05
C ASP A 12 -5.49 -2.63 14.56
N HIS A 13 -6.50 -2.74 15.42
CA HIS A 13 -7.20 -1.61 16.03
C HIS A 13 -6.26 -0.75 16.88
N ALA A 14 -5.48 -1.36 17.79
CA ALA A 14 -4.56 -0.64 18.66
C ALA A 14 -3.50 0.13 17.87
N VAL A 15 -2.93 -0.48 16.81
CA VAL A 15 -1.92 0.16 15.95
C VAL A 15 -2.54 1.30 15.14
N MET A 16 -3.72 1.10 14.54
CA MET A 16 -4.42 2.13 13.79
C MET A 16 -4.78 3.32 14.68
N ALA A 17 -5.34 3.07 15.88
CA ALA A 17 -5.69 4.12 16.84
C ALA A 17 -4.45 4.93 17.27
N ALA A 18 -3.33 4.26 17.55
CA ALA A 18 -2.07 4.94 17.91
C ALA A 18 -1.54 5.82 16.77
N ILE A 19 -1.54 5.33 15.53
CA ILE A 19 -1.07 6.09 14.38
C ILE A 19 -1.98 7.29 14.10
N GLN A 20 -3.29 7.14 14.24
CA GLN A 20 -4.27 8.19 13.99
C GLN A 20 -4.30 9.29 15.07
N GLN A 21 -3.66 9.09 16.23
CA GLN A 21 -3.44 10.18 17.19
C GLN A 21 -2.61 11.33 16.62
N LEU A 22 -1.78 11.03 15.62
CA LEU A 22 -0.99 12.05 14.89
C LEU A 22 -1.80 12.76 13.80
N SER A 23 -3.13 12.57 13.74
CA SER A 23 -3.97 13.10 12.67
C SER A 23 -4.03 14.62 12.68
N GLY A 24 -3.98 15.21 11.47
CA GLY A 24 -4.07 16.64 11.27
C GLY A 24 -3.98 16.98 9.78
N ALA A 25 -4.48 18.17 9.39
CA ALA A 25 -4.55 18.57 7.99
C ALA A 25 -3.18 18.56 7.26
N MET A 26 -2.09 18.84 7.97
CA MET A 26 -0.74 18.76 7.40
C MET A 26 -0.30 17.30 7.22
N MET A 27 -0.53 16.46 8.23
CA MET A 27 -0.18 15.05 8.17
C MET A 27 -0.99 14.33 7.09
N ASP A 28 -2.26 14.65 6.91
CA ASP A 28 -3.10 14.11 5.84
C ASP A 28 -2.46 14.35 4.47
N LYS A 29 -1.99 15.59 4.21
CA LYS A 29 -1.33 15.92 2.94
C LYS A 29 -0.03 15.15 2.76
N ILE A 30 0.78 15.01 3.80
CA ILE A 30 2.03 14.24 3.78
C ILE A 30 1.74 12.77 3.46
N MET A 31 0.75 12.17 4.12
CA MET A 31 0.38 10.77 3.91
C MET A 31 -0.25 10.54 2.52
N LEU A 32 -0.93 11.53 1.95
CA LEU A 32 -1.39 11.48 0.56
C LEU A 32 -0.25 11.49 -0.45
N VAL A 33 0.84 12.23 -0.19
CA VAL A 33 2.04 12.17 -1.03
C VAL A 33 2.68 10.78 -0.97
N PHE A 34 2.81 10.19 0.22
CA PHE A 34 3.37 8.85 0.34
C PHE A 34 2.47 7.78 -0.28
N THR A 35 1.16 7.85 -0.11
CA THR A 35 0.26 6.89 -0.76
C THR A 35 0.34 6.96 -2.28
N PHE A 36 0.53 8.16 -2.86
CA PHE A 36 0.73 8.34 -4.30
C PHE A 36 1.95 7.57 -4.84
N LEU A 37 3.02 7.46 -4.07
CA LEU A 37 4.21 6.68 -4.46
C LEU A 37 3.95 5.17 -4.57
N GLY A 38 2.89 4.68 -3.95
CA GLY A 38 2.40 3.30 -4.07
C GLY A 38 1.26 3.13 -5.07
N GLU A 39 0.84 4.21 -5.73
CA GLU A 39 -0.25 4.18 -6.70
C GLU A 39 0.19 3.46 -7.98
N GLU A 40 -0.71 2.69 -8.55
CA GLU A 40 -0.45 1.90 -9.76
C GLU A 40 -0.05 2.78 -10.95
N THR A 41 -0.73 3.91 -11.12
CA THR A 41 -0.42 4.89 -12.17
C THR A 41 1.01 5.42 -12.04
N PHE A 42 1.45 5.76 -10.81
CA PHE A 42 2.82 6.20 -10.56
C PHE A 42 3.83 5.09 -10.87
N ALA A 43 3.55 3.86 -10.45
CA ALA A 43 4.40 2.70 -10.70
C ALA A 43 4.60 2.45 -12.21
N ILE A 44 3.53 2.55 -13.00
CA ILE A 44 3.57 2.40 -14.46
C ILE A 44 4.41 3.54 -15.09
N LEU A 45 4.21 4.79 -14.68
CA LEU A 45 4.99 5.91 -15.18
C LEU A 45 6.49 5.77 -14.86
N LEU A 46 6.80 5.34 -13.63
CA LEU A 46 8.18 5.07 -13.21
C LEU A 46 8.81 3.93 -14.01
N LEU A 47 8.06 2.86 -14.24
CA LEU A 47 8.48 1.73 -15.07
C LEU A 47 8.81 2.19 -16.50
N ILE A 48 7.94 2.98 -17.12
CA ILE A 48 8.16 3.54 -18.46
C ILE A 48 9.43 4.40 -18.47
N ALA A 49 9.62 5.28 -17.49
CA ALA A 49 10.80 6.12 -17.39
C ALA A 49 12.10 5.29 -17.24
N VAL A 50 12.08 4.25 -16.40
CA VAL A 50 13.22 3.34 -16.25
C VAL A 50 13.53 2.60 -17.55
N TYR A 51 12.50 2.07 -18.21
CA TYR A 51 12.64 1.29 -19.44
C TYR A 51 13.21 2.13 -20.60
N TRP A 52 12.70 3.36 -20.79
CA TRP A 52 13.09 4.20 -21.92
C TRP A 52 14.33 5.06 -21.65
N CYS A 53 14.51 5.52 -20.40
CA CYS A 53 15.54 6.53 -20.07
C CYS A 53 16.75 5.97 -19.31
N TRP A 54 16.66 4.77 -18.74
CA TRP A 54 17.72 4.24 -17.91
C TRP A 54 18.28 2.90 -18.41
N ASP A 55 17.56 1.80 -18.19
CA ASP A 55 17.99 0.45 -18.55
C ASP A 55 16.79 -0.45 -18.87
N LYS A 56 16.74 -0.99 -20.09
CA LYS A 56 15.65 -1.85 -20.55
C LYS A 56 15.52 -3.12 -19.75
N ARG A 57 16.63 -3.74 -19.33
CA ARG A 57 16.59 -5.00 -18.56
C ARG A 57 15.99 -4.77 -17.18
N ILE A 58 16.33 -3.63 -16.55
CA ILE A 58 15.71 -3.24 -15.27
C ILE A 58 14.22 -2.98 -15.48
N GLY A 59 13.85 -2.28 -16.56
CA GLY A 59 12.45 -2.03 -16.90
C GLY A 59 11.65 -3.31 -17.14
N GLU A 60 12.19 -4.28 -17.87
CA GLU A 60 11.56 -5.60 -18.08
C GLU A 60 11.38 -6.37 -16.76
N TYR A 61 12.37 -6.33 -15.89
CA TYR A 61 12.29 -6.94 -14.57
C TYR A 61 11.22 -6.28 -13.69
N LEU A 62 11.13 -4.95 -13.70
CA LEU A 62 10.10 -4.20 -13.01
C LEU A 62 8.70 -4.53 -13.55
N LEU A 63 8.54 -4.62 -14.88
CA LEU A 63 7.30 -4.98 -15.52
C LEU A 63 6.81 -6.35 -15.05
N PHE A 64 7.70 -7.35 -15.11
CA PHE A 64 7.37 -8.71 -14.69
C PHE A 64 7.02 -8.78 -13.20
N SER A 65 7.80 -8.11 -12.34
CA SER A 65 7.57 -8.05 -10.91
C SER A 65 6.22 -7.40 -10.58
N LEU A 66 5.93 -6.25 -11.19
CA LEU A 66 4.69 -5.52 -10.97
C LEU A 66 3.48 -6.33 -11.46
N TYR A 67 3.53 -6.87 -12.68
CA TYR A 67 2.44 -7.66 -13.24
C TYR A 67 2.13 -8.91 -12.40
N THR A 68 3.16 -9.63 -11.97
CA THR A 68 3.01 -10.80 -11.10
C THR A 68 2.38 -10.41 -9.75
N ALA A 69 2.86 -9.32 -9.14
CA ALA A 69 2.33 -8.83 -7.89
C ALA A 69 0.85 -8.44 -7.99
N MET A 70 0.46 -7.72 -9.03
CA MET A 70 -0.93 -7.31 -9.25
C MET A 70 -1.85 -8.50 -9.51
N SER A 71 -1.40 -9.48 -10.30
CA SER A 71 -2.16 -10.70 -10.57
C SER A 71 -2.39 -11.51 -9.29
N LEU A 72 -1.35 -11.68 -8.46
CA LEU A 72 -1.48 -12.35 -7.17
C LEU A 72 -2.38 -11.56 -6.21
N ASN A 73 -2.31 -10.23 -6.22
CA ASN A 73 -3.17 -9.38 -5.41
C ASN A 73 -4.65 -9.60 -5.71
N GLY A 74 -5.02 -9.61 -7.00
CA GLY A 74 -6.39 -9.87 -7.43
C GLY A 74 -6.89 -11.22 -6.96
N LEU A 75 -6.12 -12.29 -7.21
CA LEU A 75 -6.47 -13.65 -6.79
C LEU A 75 -6.65 -13.77 -5.27
N LEU A 76 -5.76 -13.18 -4.49
CA LEU A 76 -5.84 -13.24 -3.02
C LEU A 76 -7.04 -12.45 -2.47
N LYS A 77 -7.38 -11.33 -3.09
CA LYS A 77 -8.57 -10.55 -2.73
C LYS A 77 -9.84 -11.36 -2.88
N ASP A 78 -9.98 -12.05 -4.00
CA ASP A 78 -11.16 -12.86 -4.31
C ASP A 78 -11.26 -14.13 -3.44
N ILE A 79 -10.13 -14.65 -2.95
CA ILE A 79 -10.10 -15.81 -2.06
C ILE A 79 -10.39 -15.43 -0.60
N ILE A 80 -9.83 -14.29 -0.12
CA ILE A 80 -9.84 -13.95 1.31
C ILE A 80 -11.05 -13.09 1.68
N CYS A 81 -11.49 -12.20 0.78
CA CYS A 81 -12.68 -11.37 0.93
C CYS A 81 -12.76 -10.62 2.27
N ARG A 82 -11.64 -10.06 2.76
CA ARG A 82 -11.61 -9.29 4.01
C ARG A 82 -12.27 -7.92 3.82
N PRO A 83 -13.29 -7.53 4.62
CA PRO A 83 -13.87 -6.18 4.55
C PRO A 83 -12.83 -5.13 4.98
N ARG A 84 -12.98 -3.90 4.47
CA ARG A 84 -12.09 -2.80 4.84
C ARG A 84 -12.37 -2.26 6.24
N PRO A 85 -11.39 -1.61 6.92
CA PRO A 85 -11.58 -1.08 8.27
C PRO A 85 -12.82 -0.19 8.40
N PHE A 86 -13.02 0.74 7.47
CA PHE A 86 -14.15 1.68 7.48
C PHE A 86 -15.54 1.05 7.15
N LEU A 87 -15.56 -0.24 6.78
CA LEU A 87 -16.79 -1.04 6.60
C LEU A 87 -17.01 -2.02 7.75
N ASN A 88 -16.13 -2.05 8.73
CA ASN A 88 -16.19 -2.95 9.88
C ASN A 88 -16.62 -2.17 11.12
N ASP A 89 -17.73 -2.59 11.74
CA ASP A 89 -18.31 -1.92 12.92
C ASP A 89 -17.33 -1.84 14.11
N GLU A 90 -16.44 -2.83 14.26
CA GLU A 90 -15.40 -2.84 15.30
C GLU A 90 -14.35 -1.72 15.15
N PHE A 91 -14.29 -1.07 13.99
CA PHE A 91 -13.36 0.02 13.66
C PHE A 91 -14.10 1.34 13.38
N SER A 92 -15.36 1.43 13.76
CA SER A 92 -16.20 2.60 13.50
C SER A 92 -15.77 3.87 14.25
N ASP A 93 -14.97 3.72 15.31
CA ASP A 93 -14.35 4.80 16.09
C ASP A 93 -13.12 5.39 15.41
N LEU A 94 -12.57 4.70 14.39
CA LEU A 94 -11.38 5.12 13.70
C LEU A 94 -11.70 6.01 12.49
N ARG A 95 -10.77 6.91 12.21
CA ARG A 95 -10.91 7.88 11.13
C ARG A 95 -10.67 7.23 9.77
N TYR A 96 -11.55 7.52 8.83
CA TYR A 96 -11.36 7.25 7.41
C TYR A 96 -11.21 8.55 6.63
N VAL A 97 -10.07 8.72 5.96
CA VAL A 97 -9.80 9.92 5.13
C VAL A 97 -10.31 9.68 3.72
N LYS A 98 -11.46 10.28 3.40
CA LYS A 98 -12.03 10.26 2.04
C LYS A 98 -11.34 11.29 1.18
N VAL A 99 -10.80 10.85 0.07
CA VAL A 99 -10.19 11.70 -0.96
C VAL A 99 -10.72 11.28 -2.31
N LYS A 100 -11.21 12.25 -3.07
CA LYS A 100 -11.59 12.08 -4.46
C LYS A 100 -10.69 12.96 -5.31
N GLY A 101 -9.79 12.36 -6.07
CA GLY A 101 -8.85 13.11 -6.89
C GLY A 101 -8.31 12.28 -8.06
N LEU A 102 -7.75 12.97 -9.04
CA LEU A 102 -7.18 12.34 -10.24
C LEU A 102 -6.01 11.40 -9.92
N LEU A 103 -5.19 11.75 -8.92
CA LEU A 103 -3.97 11.03 -8.57
C LEU A 103 -4.14 10.06 -7.40
N VAL A 104 -5.06 10.36 -6.48
CA VAL A 104 -5.38 9.50 -5.34
C VAL A 104 -6.88 9.54 -5.13
N ASP A 105 -7.52 8.39 -5.23
CA ASP A 105 -8.95 8.23 -4.98
C ASP A 105 -9.16 7.10 -3.97
N THR A 106 -9.74 7.43 -2.82
CA THR A 106 -10.09 6.45 -1.78
C THR A 106 -11.59 6.15 -1.74
N GLU A 107 -12.42 6.91 -2.48
CA GLU A 107 -13.87 6.79 -2.41
C GLU A 107 -14.38 5.52 -3.10
N HIS A 108 -13.77 5.12 -4.22
CA HIS A 108 -14.14 3.89 -4.95
C HIS A 108 -13.73 2.59 -4.23
N LEU A 109 -12.91 2.66 -3.19
CA LEU A 109 -12.41 1.50 -2.46
C LEU A 109 -13.51 0.75 -1.69
N SER A 110 -14.70 1.33 -1.51
CA SER A 110 -15.84 0.69 -0.87
C SER A 110 -16.32 -0.58 -1.59
N SER A 111 -16.02 -0.73 -2.88
CA SER A 111 -16.37 -1.90 -3.69
C SER A 111 -15.30 -3.00 -3.73
N SER A 112 -14.16 -2.81 -3.04
CA SER A 112 -13.03 -3.74 -3.10
C SER A 112 -12.61 -4.25 -1.72
N TRP A 113 -12.04 -5.48 -1.69
CA TRP A 113 -11.56 -6.14 -0.47
C TRP A 113 -10.29 -5.47 0.09
N SER A 114 -10.09 -5.61 1.41
CA SER A 114 -8.96 -5.02 2.11
C SER A 114 -7.66 -5.78 1.90
N PHE A 115 -7.69 -7.10 2.07
CA PHE A 115 -6.49 -7.95 1.98
C PHE A 115 -6.32 -8.55 0.58
N PRO A 116 -5.13 -8.55 0.03
CA PRO A 116 -3.92 -7.83 0.45
C PRO A 116 -3.91 -6.36 0.00
N SER A 117 -3.02 -5.53 0.62
CA SER A 117 -2.89 -4.13 0.25
C SER A 117 -2.19 -3.94 -1.09
N GLY A 118 -2.92 -3.50 -2.13
CA GLY A 118 -2.36 -3.28 -3.47
C GLY A 118 -1.23 -2.26 -3.49
N HIS A 119 -1.38 -1.10 -2.83
CA HIS A 119 -0.34 -0.07 -2.76
C HIS A 119 0.95 -0.57 -2.09
N SER A 120 0.83 -1.33 -0.99
CA SER A 120 1.99 -1.91 -0.31
C SER A 120 2.71 -2.91 -1.19
N GLN A 121 1.96 -3.73 -1.90
CA GLN A 121 2.51 -4.73 -2.82
C GLN A 121 3.15 -4.08 -4.06
N THR A 122 2.52 -3.04 -4.63
CA THR A 122 3.10 -2.24 -5.71
C THR A 122 4.41 -1.59 -5.27
N ALA A 123 4.41 -0.94 -4.09
CA ALA A 123 5.62 -0.34 -3.54
C ALA A 123 6.72 -1.37 -3.30
N GLY A 124 6.40 -2.52 -2.68
CA GLY A 124 7.33 -3.62 -2.48
C GLY A 124 7.93 -4.14 -3.78
N SER A 125 7.10 -4.35 -4.80
CA SER A 125 7.53 -4.84 -6.12
C SER A 125 8.44 -3.85 -6.84
N ILE A 126 8.06 -2.58 -6.94
CA ILE A 126 8.81 -1.56 -7.67
C ILE A 126 10.09 -1.19 -6.93
N TYR A 127 9.98 -0.70 -5.69
CA TYR A 127 11.15 -0.23 -4.94
C TYR A 127 12.05 -1.38 -4.50
N GLY A 128 11.48 -2.54 -4.13
CA GLY A 128 12.24 -3.75 -3.83
C GLY A 128 13.08 -4.22 -5.03
N SER A 129 12.51 -4.19 -6.23
CA SER A 129 13.23 -4.50 -7.47
C SER A 129 14.32 -3.48 -7.79
N LEU A 130 14.04 -2.18 -7.62
CA LEU A 130 15.00 -1.10 -7.90
C LEU A 130 16.21 -1.11 -6.97
N ILE A 131 16.06 -1.51 -5.71
CA ILE A 131 17.15 -1.54 -4.73
C ILE A 131 17.97 -2.83 -4.78
N ASN A 132 17.52 -3.83 -5.51
CA ASN A 132 18.24 -5.10 -5.63
C ASN A 132 19.63 -4.89 -6.24
N GLY A 133 20.67 -5.44 -5.61
CA GLY A 133 22.05 -5.28 -6.04
C GLY A 133 22.65 -3.87 -5.84
N ARG A 134 21.92 -2.91 -5.26
CA ARG A 134 22.39 -1.52 -5.04
C ARG A 134 23.17 -1.34 -3.74
N LYS A 135 23.86 -0.19 -3.62
CA LYS A 135 24.59 0.21 -2.40
C LYS A 135 23.63 0.39 -1.21
N LEU A 136 24.15 0.21 0.00
CA LEU A 136 23.36 0.25 1.25
C LEU A 136 22.50 1.51 1.38
N GLY A 137 23.01 2.70 1.05
CA GLY A 137 22.22 3.93 1.14
C GLY A 137 20.98 3.92 0.25
N ILE A 138 21.08 3.39 -0.99
CA ILE A 138 19.94 3.26 -1.90
C ILE A 138 18.93 2.23 -1.36
N LYS A 139 19.42 1.13 -0.78
CA LYS A 139 18.56 0.13 -0.14
C LYS A 139 17.77 0.72 1.01
N VAL A 140 18.43 1.48 1.89
CA VAL A 140 17.77 2.15 3.02
C VAL A 140 16.70 3.12 2.54
N CYS A 141 16.99 3.94 1.53
CA CYS A 141 16.00 4.86 0.94
C CYS A 141 14.79 4.11 0.36
N GLY A 142 15.00 3.04 -0.41
CA GLY A 142 13.90 2.29 -1.01
C GLY A 142 13.04 1.58 0.04
N ILE A 143 13.66 0.98 1.06
CA ILE A 143 12.93 0.38 2.18
C ILE A 143 12.13 1.45 2.94
N ALA A 144 12.70 2.63 3.17
CA ALA A 144 11.99 3.73 3.81
C ALA A 144 10.75 4.15 3.02
N VAL A 145 10.83 4.23 1.69
CA VAL A 145 9.67 4.53 0.84
C VAL A 145 8.59 3.46 0.97
N ILE A 146 8.95 2.17 0.92
CA ILE A 146 8.01 1.06 1.11
C ILE A 146 7.28 1.21 2.44
N LEU A 147 8.02 1.40 3.54
CA LEU A 147 7.45 1.56 4.89
C LEU A 147 6.54 2.79 5.00
N LEU A 148 6.91 3.91 4.37
CA LEU A 148 6.08 5.12 4.36
C LEU A 148 4.78 4.94 3.56
N VAL A 149 4.82 4.22 2.44
CA VAL A 149 3.62 3.84 1.70
C VAL A 149 2.72 2.95 2.58
N MET A 150 3.26 1.91 3.20
CA MET A 150 2.50 1.04 4.11
C MET A 150 1.84 1.84 5.24
N LEU A 151 2.62 2.70 5.91
CA LEU A 151 2.16 3.57 6.98
C LEU A 151 1.03 4.49 6.51
N SER A 152 1.15 5.06 5.32
CA SER A 152 0.12 5.95 4.76
C SER A 152 -1.22 5.24 4.58
N ARG A 153 -1.23 3.95 4.19
CA ARG A 153 -2.48 3.19 4.02
C ARG A 153 -3.20 2.92 5.35
N VAL A 154 -2.41 2.64 6.40
CA VAL A 154 -2.93 2.44 7.75
C VAL A 154 -3.44 3.77 8.33
N TYR A 155 -2.68 4.85 8.19
CA TYR A 155 -3.04 6.18 8.65
C TYR A 155 -4.35 6.68 8.01
N LEU A 156 -4.52 6.50 6.70
CA LEU A 156 -5.73 6.90 5.96
C LEU A 156 -6.95 6.03 6.32
N GLY A 157 -6.80 4.95 7.07
CA GLY A 157 -7.87 4.06 7.49
C GLY A 157 -8.42 3.15 6.40
N VAL A 158 -7.67 2.94 5.32
CA VAL A 158 -8.11 2.15 4.16
C VAL A 158 -7.67 0.70 4.18
N HIS A 159 -6.64 0.36 4.97
CA HIS A 159 -6.12 -0.98 5.17
C HIS A 159 -5.73 -1.23 6.62
N TYR A 160 -5.81 -2.48 7.05
CA TYR A 160 -5.30 -2.91 8.34
C TYR A 160 -3.76 -2.99 8.32
N PRO A 161 -3.06 -2.79 9.46
CA PRO A 161 -1.62 -3.04 9.57
C PRO A 161 -1.21 -4.41 9.05
N THR A 162 -1.96 -5.45 9.38
CA THR A 162 -1.69 -6.82 8.93
C THR A 162 -1.81 -6.97 7.41
N ASP A 163 -2.72 -6.24 6.73
CA ASP A 163 -2.82 -6.26 5.26
C ASP A 163 -1.58 -5.69 4.58
N THR A 164 -0.97 -4.67 5.19
CA THR A 164 0.20 -4.00 4.63
C THR A 164 1.49 -4.77 4.89
N ILE A 165 1.65 -5.35 6.09
CA ILE A 165 2.84 -6.12 6.48
C ILE A 165 2.97 -7.42 5.70
N MET A 166 1.86 -8.11 5.45
CA MET A 166 1.87 -9.40 4.74
C MET A 166 2.07 -9.27 3.22
N CYS A 167 2.18 -8.06 2.68
CA CYS A 167 2.20 -7.79 1.24
C CYS A 167 3.47 -7.08 0.74
N ALA A 168 4.36 -6.64 1.63
CA ALA A 168 5.57 -5.89 1.29
C ALA A 168 6.86 -6.80 1.20
#